data_e61be57b10ca5693c1bd2eaa7392e46c
#
_entry.id   e61be57b10ca5693c1bd2eaa7392e46c
#
_cell.length_a   1.000
_cell.length_b   1.000
_cell.length_c   1.000
_cell.angle_alpha   90.00
_cell.angle_beta   90.00
_cell.angle_gamma   90.00
#
_symmetry.space_group_name_H-M   'P 1'
#
loop_
_entity.id
_entity.type
_entity.pdbx_description
1 polymer ?
#
loop_
_entity_poly.entity_id
_entity_poly.type
_entity_poly.pdbx_seq_one_letter_code
_entity_poly.pdbx_strand_id
1 'polypeptide(L)'
;MEVTSSGSAGVWYEVITFGAPADHHYGFKHGGLKRLVSKHSRHRNRSTSYSRDESFRARDLLVSVSHLQPLIFGLAEELLSISLEPRASELLQVLDGLSQQVNRFVHALKDELVKSALLAIHCERASHCSGSHAHSNGLLCEGSPPDPEGRPEVEYNEEDWDLTWTNVAKSLNCIIAMVDRLLGREPHLQEQPPAERQDNSEDSKSYNTASPCSSSEFSWQEQLLPLVITLRDCVREAVAKARTAMTFVVLQEAVGATMTHGPAKMLHRRHAVFSQALSAVVCGFVLKLYGGLEDPEFQRQLLSVGILVQFEGLLSTYGEEVGMLEDMEVGVADLRSVVFKVTEAKTDQLKDLLPILRGTWGCFVVEVPLPPETFSSLLEELKAGCLIRVESILFNIGINQQQSVAERFGDSSLQESVNLQSCERLRAYCDALRDALPHTAGIQSLSESLSSLDRSLEAKKRKNVEVLWIAASVCRSVNGVRLTSCKSAKDRTAMSVTLEQCQILREHHSLSQQHFSTSLDCMRRNGCRMDNVQKNVGNRRFAFSAVQLLTFPKLYRPPDGSYG
;
A
#
# COMPACT_ATOMS: atom_id res chain seq x y z
N MET A 1 -22.95 -10.45 5.73
CA MET A 1 -24.13 -10.46 6.67
C MET A 1 -25.35 -10.19 5.83
N GLU A 2 -26.34 -11.05 5.89
CA GLU A 2 -27.61 -10.88 5.18
C GLU A 2 -28.63 -10.27 6.14
N VAL A 3 -29.32 -9.24 5.71
CA VAL A 3 -30.44 -8.64 6.43
C VAL A 3 -31.70 -8.86 5.62
N THR A 4 -32.56 -9.75 6.08
CA THR A 4 -33.85 -10.03 5.44
C THR A 4 -34.95 -9.23 6.14
N SER A 5 -35.69 -8.42 5.39
CA SER A 5 -36.96 -7.86 5.82
C SER A 5 -38.11 -8.63 5.15
N SER A 6 -39.24 -8.79 5.83
CA SER A 6 -40.40 -9.46 5.29
C SER A 6 -40.90 -8.72 4.04
N GLY A 7 -40.60 -9.27 2.86
CA GLY A 7 -41.12 -8.79 1.57
C GLY A 7 -40.11 -8.13 0.63
N SER A 8 -38.82 -8.09 0.95
CA SER A 8 -37.78 -7.59 0.03
C SER A 8 -36.64 -8.61 -0.14
N ALA A 9 -35.93 -8.55 -1.26
CA ALA A 9 -34.64 -9.24 -1.42
C ALA A 9 -33.71 -8.85 -0.26
N GLY A 10 -33.00 -9.82 0.31
CA GLY A 10 -32.06 -9.59 1.40
C GLY A 10 -30.99 -8.56 1.00
N VAL A 11 -30.57 -7.72 1.95
CA VAL A 11 -29.48 -6.78 1.72
C VAL A 11 -28.17 -7.43 2.19
N TRP A 12 -27.19 -7.51 1.30
CA TRP A 12 -25.87 -8.06 1.57
C TRP A 12 -24.90 -6.95 1.98
N TYR A 13 -24.17 -7.17 3.07
CA TYR A 13 -23.09 -6.31 3.51
C TYR A 13 -21.78 -7.06 3.46
N GLU A 14 -20.79 -6.49 2.81
CA GLU A 14 -19.42 -6.98 2.85
C GLU A 14 -18.62 -6.19 3.89
N VAL A 15 -17.84 -6.90 4.71
CA VAL A 15 -16.98 -6.30 5.73
C VAL A 15 -15.54 -6.66 5.44
N ILE A 16 -14.75 -5.65 5.08
CA ILE A 16 -13.30 -5.76 4.88
C ILE A 16 -12.62 -5.03 6.03
N THR A 17 -11.66 -5.68 6.70
CA THR A 17 -10.96 -5.10 7.86
C THR A 17 -9.50 -4.81 7.54
N PHE A 18 -9.06 -3.63 7.95
CA PHE A 18 -7.67 -3.20 7.84
C PHE A 18 -7.11 -2.87 9.23
N GLY A 19 -5.83 -3.17 9.47
CA GLY A 19 -5.09 -2.61 10.59
C GLY A 19 -4.88 -1.10 10.40
N ALA A 20 -4.50 -0.40 11.47
CA ALA A 20 -4.10 1.00 11.34
C ALA A 20 -2.94 1.10 10.34
N PRO A 21 -3.01 1.99 9.34
CA PRO A 21 -1.90 2.26 8.44
C PRO A 21 -0.69 2.75 9.23
N ALA A 22 0.24 1.86 9.49
CA ALA A 22 1.43 2.12 10.31
C ALA A 22 2.53 1.11 9.99
N ASP A 23 3.78 1.53 10.12
CA ASP A 23 4.91 0.63 9.88
C ASP A 23 5.35 -0.08 11.17
N HIS A 24 4.76 -1.24 11.40
CA HIS A 24 5.08 -2.10 12.52
C HIS A 24 6.49 -2.70 12.47
N HIS A 25 7.09 -2.81 11.27
CA HIS A 25 8.39 -3.43 11.08
C HIS A 25 9.50 -2.64 11.78
N TYR A 26 9.46 -1.31 11.69
CA TYR A 26 10.44 -0.45 12.36
C TYR A 26 10.12 -0.15 13.83
N GLY A 27 8.96 -0.56 14.31
CA GLY A 27 8.49 -0.26 15.66
C GLY A 27 8.32 1.24 15.94
N PHE A 28 8.09 1.59 17.21
CA PHE A 28 7.68 2.96 17.60
C PHE A 28 8.49 3.54 18.77
N LYS A 29 9.66 2.98 19.08
CA LYS A 29 10.53 3.47 20.18
C LYS A 29 10.86 4.97 20.09
N HIS A 30 10.93 5.50 18.87
CA HIS A 30 11.27 6.91 18.61
C HIS A 30 10.08 7.75 18.13
N GLY A 31 8.88 7.19 18.20
CA GLY A 31 7.64 7.77 17.67
C GLY A 31 7.34 7.34 16.24
N GLY A 32 6.27 7.88 15.67
CA GLY A 32 5.85 7.68 14.29
C GLY A 32 6.43 8.74 13.34
N LEU A 33 5.95 8.74 12.10
CA LEU A 33 6.41 9.64 11.03
C LEU A 33 6.32 11.12 11.41
N LYS A 34 5.21 11.56 11.99
CA LYS A 34 5.03 12.97 12.38
C LYS A 34 6.12 13.44 13.32
N ARG A 35 6.44 12.67 14.35
CA ARG A 35 7.48 12.98 15.32
C ARG A 35 8.87 12.89 14.72
N LEU A 36 9.13 11.89 13.88
CA LEU A 36 10.41 11.75 13.19
C LEU A 36 10.67 12.95 12.27
N VAL A 37 9.70 13.36 11.47
CA VAL A 37 9.79 14.55 10.62
C VAL A 37 10.05 15.82 11.45
N SER A 38 9.32 16.04 12.55
CA SER A 38 9.48 17.24 13.39
C SER A 38 10.83 17.30 14.12
N LYS A 39 11.37 16.18 14.58
CA LYS A 39 12.71 16.12 15.20
C LYS A 39 13.80 16.49 14.21
N HIS A 40 13.67 16.06 12.95
CA HIS A 40 14.68 16.33 11.93
C HIS A 40 14.63 17.76 11.39
N SER A 41 13.49 18.43 11.44
CA SER A 41 13.38 19.87 11.14
C SER A 41 14.24 20.75 12.05
N ARG A 42 14.53 20.30 13.27
CA ARG A 42 15.32 21.05 14.27
C ARG A 42 16.84 20.89 14.11
N HIS A 43 17.32 19.93 13.33
CA HIS A 43 18.77 19.66 13.17
C HIS A 43 19.31 20.09 11.80
N ARG A 44 19.04 21.28 11.38
CA ARG A 44 19.15 21.84 10.03
C ARG A 44 20.57 22.14 9.50
N ASN A 45 21.66 21.50 9.90
CA ASN A 45 23.01 21.98 9.50
C ASN A 45 23.92 21.05 8.70
N ARG A 46 23.45 19.91 8.18
CA ARG A 46 24.22 19.10 7.19
C ARG A 46 23.28 18.23 6.36
N SER A 47 22.86 18.67 5.19
CA SER A 47 22.09 17.84 4.28
C SER A 47 22.47 18.15 2.84
N THR A 48 22.71 17.11 2.07
CA THR A 48 22.72 17.16 0.62
C THR A 48 21.30 17.51 0.15
N SER A 49 21.07 18.77 -0.10
CA SER A 49 19.80 19.24 -0.65
C SER A 49 19.86 19.06 -2.16
N TYR A 50 18.98 18.22 -2.72
CA TYR A 50 18.81 18.14 -4.16
C TYR A 50 18.13 19.40 -4.68
N SER A 51 18.60 19.87 -5.83
CA SER A 51 18.06 21.05 -6.51
C SER A 51 16.68 20.75 -7.11
N ARG A 52 15.94 21.80 -7.43
CA ARG A 52 14.65 21.68 -8.11
C ARG A 52 14.78 20.96 -9.48
N ASP A 53 15.87 21.20 -10.19
CA ASP A 53 16.14 20.57 -11.48
C ASP A 53 16.41 19.07 -11.33
N GLU A 54 17.13 18.66 -10.28
CA GLU A 54 17.33 17.24 -9.95
C GLU A 54 16.01 16.56 -9.57
N SER A 55 15.11 17.24 -8.90
CA SER A 55 13.78 16.71 -8.57
C SER A 55 12.92 16.54 -9.82
N PHE A 56 12.95 17.48 -10.79
CA PHE A 56 12.29 17.30 -12.09
C PHE A 56 12.87 16.09 -12.85
N ARG A 57 14.19 16.00 -12.92
CA ARG A 57 14.88 14.87 -13.54
C ARG A 57 14.53 13.53 -12.88
N ALA A 58 14.41 13.50 -11.55
CA ALA A 58 13.97 12.32 -10.82
C ALA A 58 12.54 11.92 -11.18
N ARG A 59 11.62 12.88 -11.37
CA ARG A 59 10.26 12.60 -11.82
C ARG A 59 10.22 12.02 -13.24
N ASP A 60 11.00 12.56 -14.15
CA ASP A 60 11.10 12.07 -15.53
C ASP A 60 11.66 10.64 -15.56
N LEU A 61 12.66 10.34 -14.74
CA LEU A 61 13.22 8.99 -14.59
C LEU A 61 12.17 8.01 -14.02
N LEU A 62 11.37 8.43 -13.02
CA LEU A 62 10.28 7.62 -12.49
C LEU A 62 9.24 7.27 -13.56
N VAL A 63 8.86 8.26 -14.37
CA VAL A 63 7.93 8.05 -15.49
C VAL A 63 8.53 7.10 -16.52
N SER A 64 9.77 7.35 -16.91
CA SER A 64 10.48 6.54 -17.92
C SER A 64 10.60 5.07 -17.48
N VAL A 65 11.08 4.81 -16.27
CA VAL A 65 11.22 3.45 -15.73
C VAL A 65 9.85 2.76 -15.59
N SER A 66 8.82 3.50 -15.16
CA SER A 66 7.46 2.95 -15.02
C SER A 66 6.81 2.61 -16.36
N HIS A 67 7.15 3.35 -17.43
CA HIS A 67 6.66 3.09 -18.78
C HIS A 67 7.40 1.91 -19.46
N LEU A 68 8.72 1.83 -19.27
CA LEU A 68 9.55 0.82 -19.94
C LEU A 68 9.35 -0.59 -19.36
N GLN A 69 9.12 -0.72 -18.07
CA GLN A 69 8.92 -2.03 -17.42
C GLN A 69 7.80 -2.88 -18.07
N PRO A 70 6.57 -2.39 -18.25
CA PRO A 70 5.51 -3.18 -18.88
C PRO A 70 5.77 -3.48 -20.35
N LEU A 71 6.46 -2.59 -21.09
CA LEU A 71 6.85 -2.83 -22.47
C LEU A 71 7.85 -3.98 -22.59
N ILE A 72 8.87 -4.00 -21.71
CA ILE A 72 9.84 -5.08 -21.65
C ILE A 72 9.15 -6.40 -21.32
N PHE A 73 8.23 -6.38 -20.34
CA PHE A 73 7.51 -7.60 -19.94
C PHE A 73 6.59 -8.12 -21.04
N GLY A 74 5.88 -7.23 -21.75
CA GLY A 74 5.03 -7.60 -22.87
C GLY A 74 5.81 -8.24 -24.02
N LEU A 75 6.93 -7.63 -24.43
CA LEU A 75 7.79 -8.17 -25.48
C LEU A 75 8.47 -9.48 -25.08
N ALA A 76 8.85 -9.63 -23.81
CA ALA A 76 9.40 -10.88 -23.29
C ALA A 76 8.36 -12.02 -23.25
N GLU A 77 7.10 -11.73 -22.96
CA GLU A 77 5.99 -12.69 -23.05
C GLU A 77 5.66 -13.03 -24.51
N GLU A 78 5.66 -12.05 -25.39
CA GLU A 78 5.45 -12.25 -26.84
C GLU A 78 6.55 -13.14 -27.43
N LEU A 79 7.83 -12.92 -27.04
CA LEU A 79 8.94 -13.78 -27.45
C LEU A 79 8.72 -15.25 -27.06
N LEU A 80 8.23 -15.51 -25.83
CA LEU A 80 7.88 -16.86 -25.39
C LEU A 80 6.67 -17.43 -26.15
N SER A 81 5.70 -16.61 -26.49
CA SER A 81 4.53 -17.05 -27.25
C SER A 81 4.90 -17.49 -28.68
N ILE A 82 5.74 -16.70 -29.36
CA ILE A 82 6.21 -17.02 -30.72
C ILE A 82 7.14 -18.24 -30.71
N SER A 83 7.85 -18.49 -29.61
CA SER A 83 8.74 -19.65 -29.49
C SER A 83 8.01 -21.01 -29.43
N LEU A 84 6.68 -21.03 -29.28
CA LEU A 84 5.84 -22.25 -29.39
C LEU A 84 5.75 -22.76 -30.83
N GLU A 85 5.59 -21.85 -31.80
CA GLU A 85 5.59 -22.12 -33.22
C GLU A 85 6.59 -21.15 -33.89
N PRO A 86 7.91 -21.45 -33.87
CA PRO A 86 8.93 -20.46 -34.16
C PRO A 86 8.94 -20.07 -35.64
N ARG A 87 8.61 -18.79 -35.88
CA ARG A 87 8.81 -18.12 -37.18
C ARG A 87 10.01 -17.18 -37.06
N ALA A 88 11.08 -17.53 -37.70
CA ALA A 88 12.39 -16.86 -37.54
C ALA A 88 12.31 -15.31 -37.70
N SER A 89 11.52 -14.81 -38.67
CA SER A 89 11.37 -13.38 -38.92
C SER A 89 10.61 -12.65 -37.78
N GLU A 90 9.54 -13.23 -37.26
CA GLU A 90 8.73 -12.67 -36.16
C GLU A 90 9.54 -12.69 -34.86
N LEU A 91 10.23 -13.79 -34.58
CA LEU A 91 11.09 -13.93 -33.41
C LEU A 91 12.20 -12.88 -33.36
N LEU A 92 12.86 -12.62 -34.49
CA LEU A 92 13.89 -11.60 -34.59
C LEU A 92 13.34 -10.18 -34.44
N GLN A 93 12.16 -9.91 -34.99
CA GLN A 93 11.51 -8.60 -34.85
C GLN A 93 11.16 -8.30 -33.40
N VAL A 94 10.61 -9.28 -32.68
CA VAL A 94 10.27 -9.11 -31.25
C VAL A 94 11.54 -9.02 -30.40
N LEU A 95 12.59 -9.79 -30.72
CA LEU A 95 13.87 -9.70 -30.04
C LEU A 95 14.56 -8.34 -30.24
N ASP A 96 14.49 -7.78 -31.43
CA ASP A 96 14.99 -6.42 -31.71
C ASP A 96 14.21 -5.37 -30.91
N GLY A 97 12.87 -5.46 -30.88
CA GLY A 97 12.01 -4.62 -30.06
C GLY A 97 12.35 -4.73 -28.56
N LEU A 98 12.51 -5.95 -28.05
CA LEU A 98 12.91 -6.21 -26.67
C LEU A 98 14.29 -5.59 -26.37
N SER A 99 15.26 -5.80 -27.26
CA SER A 99 16.62 -5.25 -27.14
C SER A 99 16.58 -3.72 -27.09
N GLN A 100 15.79 -3.09 -27.95
CA GLN A 100 15.66 -1.64 -27.98
C GLN A 100 15.08 -1.10 -26.65
N GLN A 101 14.03 -1.74 -26.10
CA GLN A 101 13.42 -1.27 -24.85
C GLN A 101 14.32 -1.53 -23.64
N VAL A 102 15.00 -2.68 -23.59
CA VAL A 102 15.96 -2.97 -22.51
C VAL A 102 17.15 -2.02 -22.56
N ASN A 103 17.68 -1.69 -23.74
CA ASN A 103 18.78 -0.74 -23.89
C ASN A 103 18.37 0.68 -23.43
N ARG A 104 17.16 1.13 -23.77
CA ARG A 104 16.60 2.39 -23.25
C ARG A 104 16.46 2.38 -21.73
N PHE A 105 15.99 1.25 -21.18
CA PHE A 105 15.86 1.06 -19.75
C PHE A 105 17.22 1.10 -19.04
N VAL A 106 18.21 0.36 -19.53
CA VAL A 106 19.58 0.38 -18.97
C VAL A 106 20.21 1.78 -19.09
N HIS A 107 19.95 2.50 -20.18
CA HIS A 107 20.44 3.86 -20.33
C HIS A 107 19.83 4.80 -19.27
N ALA A 108 18.53 4.68 -19.00
CA ALA A 108 17.88 5.46 -17.94
C ALA A 108 18.41 5.12 -16.54
N LEU A 109 18.76 3.85 -16.29
CA LEU A 109 19.34 3.41 -15.02
C LEU A 109 20.76 3.90 -14.76
N LYS A 110 21.54 4.19 -15.82
CA LYS A 110 22.91 4.72 -15.72
C LYS A 110 22.96 6.19 -15.29
N ASP A 111 21.81 6.81 -15.00
CA ASP A 111 21.80 8.19 -14.54
C ASP A 111 22.48 8.33 -13.17
N GLU A 112 23.46 9.22 -13.10
CA GLU A 112 24.24 9.50 -11.88
C GLU A 112 23.36 9.92 -10.70
N LEU A 113 22.20 10.50 -10.95
CA LEU A 113 21.25 10.88 -9.91
C LEU A 113 20.68 9.66 -9.18
N VAL A 114 20.48 8.53 -9.89
CA VAL A 114 20.01 7.27 -9.27
C VAL A 114 21.10 6.73 -8.34
N LYS A 115 22.34 6.68 -8.83
CA LYS A 115 23.50 6.21 -8.07
C LYS A 115 23.75 7.06 -6.83
N SER A 116 23.80 8.37 -6.99
CA SER A 116 24.03 9.31 -5.87
C SER A 116 22.93 9.24 -4.81
N ALA A 117 21.66 9.08 -5.22
CA ALA A 117 20.54 8.95 -4.30
C ALA A 117 20.58 7.61 -3.53
N LEU A 118 20.93 6.51 -4.18
CA LEU A 118 21.11 5.21 -3.51
C LEU A 118 22.24 5.26 -2.49
N LEU A 119 23.37 5.86 -2.84
CA LEU A 119 24.50 6.06 -1.94
C LEU A 119 24.10 6.92 -0.73
N ALA A 120 23.39 8.04 -0.95
CA ALA A 120 22.90 8.88 0.13
C ALA A 120 21.97 8.12 1.09
N ILE A 121 21.09 7.27 0.55
CA ILE A 121 20.19 6.40 1.31
C ILE A 121 20.97 5.41 2.18
N HIS A 122 22.07 4.85 1.67
CA HIS A 122 22.85 3.80 2.35
C HIS A 122 23.94 4.33 3.27
N CYS A 123 24.62 5.44 2.94
CA CYS A 123 25.63 6.08 3.80
C CYS A 123 25.06 6.53 5.16
N GLU A 124 23.79 6.97 5.18
CA GLU A 124 23.14 7.31 6.43
C GLU A 124 22.75 6.08 7.26
N ARG A 125 22.60 4.93 6.63
CA ARG A 125 22.36 3.65 7.29
C ARG A 125 23.57 3.18 8.09
N ALA A 126 24.77 3.31 7.52
CA ALA A 126 26.04 2.95 8.16
C ALA A 126 26.38 3.84 9.36
N SER A 127 26.10 5.15 9.27
CA SER A 127 26.37 6.09 10.37
C SER A 127 25.46 5.89 11.60
N HIS A 128 24.30 5.25 11.44
CA HIS A 128 23.42 4.91 12.57
C HIS A 128 23.84 3.64 13.32
N CYS A 129 24.50 2.69 12.66
CA CYS A 129 25.03 1.50 13.32
C CYS A 129 26.25 1.81 14.20
N SER A 130 27.08 2.79 13.81
CA SER A 130 28.28 3.18 14.56
C SER A 130 28.02 4.05 15.79
N GLY A 131 26.85 4.71 15.87
CA GLY A 131 26.50 5.63 16.97
C GLY A 131 25.93 4.98 18.23
N SER A 132 25.61 3.69 18.22
CA SER A 132 25.00 3.00 19.38
C SER A 132 25.99 2.34 20.34
N HIS A 133 27.31 2.44 20.10
CA HIS A 133 28.33 1.86 20.97
C HIS A 133 29.08 2.83 21.91
N ALA A 134 28.72 4.09 21.95
CA ALA A 134 29.31 5.04 22.89
C ALA A 134 28.26 5.61 23.84
N HIS A 135 28.05 4.98 24.95
CA HIS A 135 27.57 5.36 26.27
C HIS A 135 26.55 4.34 26.84
N SER A 136 27.07 3.31 27.49
CA SER A 136 26.42 2.78 28.67
C SER A 136 27.45 2.18 29.62
N ASN A 137 27.79 2.97 30.65
CA ASN A 137 28.34 2.41 31.88
C ASN A 137 27.27 1.58 32.60
N GLY A 138 27.61 0.34 32.82
CA GLY A 138 27.36 -0.50 33.98
C GLY A 138 25.93 -0.54 34.55
N LEU A 139 25.22 -1.63 34.25
CA LEU A 139 24.52 -2.41 35.29
C LEU A 139 24.12 -3.77 34.68
N LEU A 140 24.63 -4.81 35.32
CA LEU A 140 24.39 -6.22 35.04
C LEU A 140 22.88 -6.54 35.15
N CYS A 141 22.30 -7.14 34.11
CA CYS A 141 21.15 -8.03 34.22
C CYS A 141 21.34 -9.22 33.30
N GLU A 142 21.39 -10.40 33.94
CA GLU A 142 21.50 -11.70 33.33
C GLU A 142 20.27 -12.10 32.52
N GLY A 143 20.50 -12.82 31.42
CA GLY A 143 19.60 -13.84 30.92
C GLY A 143 18.59 -13.46 29.85
N SER A 144 19.03 -13.41 28.60
CA SER A 144 18.18 -13.76 27.45
C SER A 144 19.01 -14.51 26.43
N PRO A 145 18.48 -15.60 25.83
CA PRO A 145 19.24 -16.44 24.91
C PRO A 145 19.55 -15.68 23.60
N PRO A 146 20.65 -16.02 22.90
CA PRO A 146 21.05 -15.37 21.68
C PRO A 146 20.12 -15.78 20.54
N ASP A 147 19.61 -14.79 19.78
CA ASP A 147 18.93 -14.99 18.51
C ASP A 147 19.90 -15.61 17.49
N PRO A 148 19.59 -16.77 16.91
CA PRO A 148 20.42 -17.38 15.90
C PRO A 148 19.97 -16.98 14.49
N GLU A 149 20.22 -15.79 14.06
CA GLU A 149 20.28 -15.45 12.62
C GLU A 149 20.78 -14.01 12.46
N GLY A 150 22.07 -13.82 12.69
CA GLY A 150 22.79 -12.67 12.16
C GLY A 150 22.86 -12.79 10.64
N ARG A 151 21.88 -12.26 9.90
CA ARG A 151 22.07 -11.96 8.49
C ARG A 151 23.17 -10.90 8.40
N PRO A 152 24.24 -11.12 7.60
CA PRO A 152 25.26 -10.11 7.39
C PRO A 152 24.57 -8.86 6.83
N GLU A 153 24.70 -7.72 7.49
CA GLU A 153 24.36 -6.42 6.91
C GLU A 153 25.27 -6.23 5.70
N VAL A 154 24.70 -6.42 4.52
CA VAL A 154 25.39 -6.18 3.26
C VAL A 154 25.62 -4.67 3.19
N GLU A 155 26.85 -4.24 3.40
CA GLU A 155 27.30 -2.88 3.08
C GLU A 155 27.01 -2.63 1.59
N TYR A 156 26.15 -1.66 1.29
CA TYR A 156 25.86 -1.27 -0.07
C TYR A 156 27.09 -0.55 -0.64
N ASN A 157 27.75 -1.20 -1.58
CA ASN A 157 28.89 -0.64 -2.30
C ASN A 157 28.42 0.06 -3.60
N GLU A 158 29.18 1.03 -4.09
CA GLU A 158 28.93 1.67 -5.39
C GLU A 158 28.79 0.66 -6.54
N GLU A 159 29.52 -0.45 -6.44
CA GLU A 159 29.47 -1.57 -7.39
C GLU A 159 28.12 -2.28 -7.41
N ASP A 160 27.31 -2.26 -6.34
CA ASP A 160 26.02 -2.95 -6.28
C ASP A 160 24.99 -2.38 -7.26
N TRP A 161 25.02 -1.06 -7.49
CA TRP A 161 24.14 -0.46 -8.48
C TRP A 161 24.62 -0.77 -9.91
N ASP A 162 25.91 -0.69 -10.14
CA ASP A 162 26.50 -1.02 -11.45
C ASP A 162 26.27 -2.50 -11.79
N LEU A 163 26.30 -3.40 -10.82
CA LEU A 163 25.91 -4.79 -10.98
C LEU A 163 24.42 -4.94 -11.32
N THR A 164 23.55 -4.16 -10.71
CA THR A 164 22.10 -4.26 -10.92
C THR A 164 21.72 -4.01 -12.39
N TRP A 165 22.15 -2.89 -12.99
CA TRP A 165 21.83 -2.62 -14.40
C TRP A 165 22.66 -3.48 -15.37
N THR A 166 23.88 -3.89 -14.96
CA THR A 166 24.69 -4.84 -15.72
C THR A 166 24.02 -6.21 -15.80
N ASN A 167 23.38 -6.69 -14.74
CA ASN A 167 22.65 -7.95 -14.74
C ASN A 167 21.44 -7.91 -15.69
N VAL A 168 20.76 -6.77 -15.80
CA VAL A 168 19.71 -6.59 -16.81
C VAL A 168 20.27 -6.73 -18.22
N ALA A 169 21.38 -6.06 -18.51
CA ALA A 169 22.04 -6.14 -19.82
C ALA A 169 22.56 -7.55 -20.14
N LYS A 170 23.17 -8.22 -19.16
CA LYS A 170 23.65 -9.61 -19.32
C LYS A 170 22.50 -10.58 -19.57
N SER A 171 21.38 -10.42 -18.85
CA SER A 171 20.19 -11.28 -19.02
C SER A 171 19.61 -11.14 -20.45
N LEU A 172 19.58 -9.92 -21.00
CA LEU A 172 19.23 -9.72 -22.41
C LEU A 172 20.20 -10.43 -23.36
N ASN A 173 21.51 -10.27 -23.13
CA ASN A 173 22.54 -10.90 -24.00
C ASN A 173 22.43 -12.44 -23.96
N CYS A 174 22.05 -13.04 -22.81
CA CYS A 174 21.80 -14.47 -22.75
C CYS A 174 20.59 -14.89 -23.62
N ILE A 175 19.52 -14.07 -23.64
CA ILE A 175 18.36 -14.31 -24.51
C ILE A 175 18.77 -14.21 -26.00
N ILE A 176 19.51 -13.17 -26.35
CA ILE A 176 20.02 -12.98 -27.74
C ILE A 176 20.86 -14.18 -28.17
N ALA A 177 21.85 -14.55 -27.36
CA ALA A 177 22.72 -15.71 -27.66
C ALA A 177 21.94 -17.02 -27.80
N MET A 178 20.91 -17.23 -26.95
CA MET A 178 20.03 -18.40 -27.05
C MET A 178 19.23 -18.40 -28.35
N VAL A 179 18.63 -17.27 -28.73
CA VAL A 179 17.87 -17.14 -29.98
C VAL A 179 18.80 -17.35 -31.20
N ASP A 180 20.00 -16.77 -31.19
CA ASP A 180 20.98 -16.96 -32.27
C ASP A 180 21.39 -18.43 -32.39
N ARG A 181 21.60 -19.12 -31.27
CA ARG A 181 21.87 -20.56 -31.24
C ARG A 181 20.72 -21.37 -31.80
N LEU A 182 19.48 -21.08 -31.39
CA LEU A 182 18.29 -21.77 -31.89
C LEU A 182 18.05 -21.55 -33.37
N LEU A 183 18.48 -20.39 -33.93
CA LEU A 183 18.40 -20.06 -35.33
C LEU A 183 19.62 -20.55 -36.14
N GLY A 184 20.59 -21.22 -35.51
CA GLY A 184 21.82 -21.69 -36.17
C GLY A 184 22.75 -20.57 -36.63
N ARG A 185 22.74 -19.40 -35.93
CA ARG A 185 23.53 -18.21 -36.28
C ARG A 185 24.78 -18.03 -35.40
N GLU A 186 25.24 -19.06 -34.70
CA GLU A 186 26.47 -18.95 -33.90
C GLU A 186 27.66 -18.64 -34.81
N PRO A 187 28.48 -17.62 -34.50
CA PRO A 187 29.75 -17.43 -35.20
C PRO A 187 30.66 -18.61 -34.86
N HIS A 188 31.14 -19.32 -35.88
CA HIS A 188 32.20 -20.30 -35.72
C HIS A 188 33.41 -19.61 -35.08
N LEU A 189 33.60 -19.77 -33.79
CA LEU A 189 34.88 -19.54 -33.15
C LEU A 189 35.85 -20.58 -33.73
N GLN A 190 36.70 -20.14 -34.64
CA GLN A 190 37.85 -20.92 -35.08
C GLN A 190 38.71 -21.21 -33.85
N GLU A 191 38.67 -22.45 -33.40
CA GLU A 191 39.66 -22.98 -32.47
C GLU A 191 41.02 -22.90 -33.18
N GLN A 192 41.90 -22.04 -32.68
CA GLN A 192 43.33 -22.13 -33.00
C GLN A 192 43.86 -23.38 -32.30
N PRO A 193 44.57 -24.28 -33.04
CA PRO A 193 45.16 -25.47 -32.43
C PRO A 193 46.32 -25.08 -31.52
N PRO A 194 46.45 -25.62 -30.32
CA PRO A 194 47.65 -25.49 -29.52
C PRO A 194 48.77 -26.38 -30.08
N ALA A 195 49.96 -25.81 -30.17
CA ALA A 195 51.20 -26.42 -30.61
C ALA A 195 51.56 -27.69 -29.81
N GLU A 196 52.15 -28.60 -30.56
CA GLU A 196 52.67 -29.91 -30.21
C GLU A 196 53.45 -29.97 -28.87
N ARG A 197 53.15 -30.97 -28.06
CA ARG A 197 54.16 -31.74 -27.31
C ARG A 197 53.86 -33.23 -27.46
N GLN A 198 54.80 -33.89 -28.14
CA GLN A 198 54.96 -35.34 -28.18
C GLN A 198 55.18 -35.89 -26.74
N ASP A 199 54.56 -36.97 -26.39
CA ASP A 199 55.24 -38.19 -26.00
C ASP A 199 54.28 -39.40 -25.94
N ASN A 200 54.87 -40.51 -26.38
CA ASN A 200 54.39 -41.83 -26.62
C ASN A 200 53.65 -42.52 -25.43
N SER A 201 52.63 -43.32 -25.74
CA SER A 201 52.72 -44.80 -25.65
C SER A 201 51.38 -45.46 -25.99
N GLU A 202 51.49 -46.55 -26.67
CA GLU A 202 50.54 -47.50 -27.21
C GLU A 202 49.58 -48.06 -26.11
N ASP A 203 48.31 -48.22 -26.40
CA ASP A 203 47.73 -49.54 -26.61
C ASP A 203 46.24 -49.47 -27.07
N SER A 204 46.00 -50.32 -28.04
CA SER A 204 44.76 -50.64 -28.72
C SER A 204 43.63 -51.12 -27.80
N LYS A 205 42.38 -50.72 -28.10
CA LYS A 205 41.28 -51.66 -28.39
C LYS A 205 40.01 -50.95 -28.88
N SER A 206 39.67 -51.28 -30.09
CA SER A 206 38.41 -51.11 -30.78
C SER A 206 37.23 -51.65 -29.92
N TYR A 207 36.12 -50.94 -29.88
CA TYR A 207 34.75 -51.48 -30.01
C TYR A 207 33.75 -50.44 -30.48
N ASN A 208 33.14 -50.74 -31.55
CA ASN A 208 31.97 -50.34 -32.30
C ASN A 208 30.88 -49.50 -31.60
N THR A 209 30.39 -48.58 -32.43
CA THR A 209 28.95 -48.26 -32.67
C THR A 209 28.03 -48.14 -31.46
N ALA A 210 27.80 -46.90 -31.08
CA ALA A 210 26.53 -46.54 -30.50
C ALA A 210 25.88 -45.42 -31.35
N SER A 211 24.69 -45.67 -31.81
CA SER A 211 23.79 -44.76 -32.51
C SER A 211 23.68 -43.42 -31.80
N PRO A 212 23.39 -42.32 -32.49
CA PRO A 212 23.12 -41.05 -31.85
C PRO A 212 21.87 -41.22 -31.00
N CYS A 213 22.04 -41.16 -29.66
CA CYS A 213 20.93 -40.95 -28.75
C CYS A 213 20.16 -39.72 -29.23
N SER A 214 18.90 -39.91 -29.51
CA SER A 214 17.92 -38.88 -29.69
C SER A 214 18.04 -37.84 -28.55
N SER A 215 18.67 -36.69 -28.86
CA SER A 215 18.55 -35.50 -28.05
C SER A 215 17.05 -35.22 -27.97
N SER A 216 16.46 -35.36 -26.78
CA SER A 216 15.13 -34.86 -26.52
C SER A 216 15.15 -33.38 -26.94
N GLU A 217 14.47 -33.06 -28.03
CA GLU A 217 14.28 -31.69 -28.50
C GLU A 217 13.49 -30.95 -27.43
N PHE A 218 14.20 -30.32 -26.48
CA PHE A 218 13.58 -29.31 -25.62
C PHE A 218 12.97 -28.25 -26.52
N SER A 219 11.69 -27.93 -26.29
CA SER A 219 11.02 -26.90 -27.10
C SER A 219 11.77 -25.56 -26.91
N TRP A 220 11.74 -24.72 -27.94
CA TRP A 220 12.39 -23.39 -27.90
C TRP A 220 11.91 -22.60 -26.68
N GLN A 221 10.62 -22.74 -26.35
CA GLN A 221 10.03 -22.11 -25.18
C GLN A 221 10.65 -22.59 -23.87
N GLU A 222 10.91 -23.89 -23.70
CA GLU A 222 11.54 -24.44 -22.49
C GLU A 222 12.96 -23.92 -22.28
N GLN A 223 13.67 -23.65 -23.36
CA GLN A 223 15.02 -23.09 -23.30
C GLN A 223 15.03 -21.58 -23.05
N LEU A 224 14.04 -20.83 -23.54
CA LEU A 224 13.93 -19.38 -23.37
C LEU A 224 13.26 -18.98 -22.05
N LEU A 225 12.35 -19.78 -21.53
CA LEU A 225 11.58 -19.46 -20.32
C LEU A 225 12.43 -19.07 -19.10
N PRO A 226 13.47 -19.84 -18.70
CA PRO A 226 14.30 -19.47 -17.55
C PRO A 226 15.06 -18.15 -17.77
N LEU A 227 15.48 -17.87 -18.99
CA LEU A 227 16.19 -16.64 -19.34
C LEU A 227 15.26 -15.43 -19.29
N VAL A 228 14.03 -15.58 -19.76
CA VAL A 228 12.99 -14.54 -19.69
C VAL A 228 12.58 -14.26 -18.23
N ILE A 229 12.45 -15.30 -17.42
CA ILE A 229 12.19 -15.13 -15.97
C ILE A 229 13.32 -14.35 -15.32
N THR A 230 14.57 -14.73 -15.58
CA THR A 230 15.75 -14.02 -15.06
C THR A 230 15.78 -12.56 -15.48
N LEU A 231 15.52 -12.25 -16.75
CA LEU A 231 15.43 -10.86 -17.22
C LEU A 231 14.33 -10.09 -16.48
N ARG A 232 13.15 -10.67 -16.32
CA ARG A 232 12.03 -10.03 -15.60
C ARG A 232 12.37 -9.74 -14.14
N ASP A 233 13.05 -10.64 -13.47
CA ASP A 233 13.45 -10.48 -12.07
C ASP A 233 14.54 -9.41 -11.92
N CYS A 234 15.55 -9.39 -12.79
CA CYS A 234 16.55 -8.33 -12.84
C CYS A 234 15.91 -6.95 -13.10
N VAL A 235 14.95 -6.87 -14.02
CA VAL A 235 14.21 -5.62 -14.30
C VAL A 235 13.38 -5.19 -13.10
N ARG A 236 12.68 -6.11 -12.42
CA ARG A 236 11.91 -5.79 -11.19
C ARG A 236 12.80 -5.23 -10.09
N GLU A 237 13.94 -5.86 -9.85
CA GLU A 237 14.90 -5.40 -8.84
C GLU A 237 15.43 -4.00 -9.19
N ALA A 238 15.84 -3.79 -10.43
CA ALA A 238 16.34 -2.49 -10.89
C ALA A 238 15.28 -1.39 -10.77
N VAL A 239 14.02 -1.70 -11.14
CA VAL A 239 12.89 -0.77 -10.97
C VAL A 239 12.65 -0.44 -9.51
N ALA A 240 12.67 -1.42 -8.60
CA ALA A 240 12.46 -1.20 -7.19
C ALA A 240 13.53 -0.26 -6.59
N LYS A 241 14.80 -0.50 -6.90
CA LYS A 241 15.92 0.34 -6.47
C LYS A 241 15.82 1.76 -7.05
N ALA A 242 15.58 1.89 -8.36
CA ALA A 242 15.46 3.19 -9.03
C ALA A 242 14.28 4.00 -8.50
N ARG A 243 13.12 3.37 -8.28
CA ARG A 243 11.95 4.02 -7.69
C ARG A 243 12.25 4.53 -6.28
N THR A 244 12.89 3.72 -5.45
CA THR A 244 13.28 4.13 -4.10
C THR A 244 14.19 5.36 -4.16
N ALA A 245 15.23 5.34 -4.98
CA ALA A 245 16.17 6.44 -5.15
C ALA A 245 15.50 7.73 -5.64
N MET A 246 14.74 7.63 -6.72
CA MET A 246 14.12 8.82 -7.32
C MET A 246 12.98 9.38 -6.47
N THR A 247 12.22 8.52 -5.81
CA THR A 247 11.22 9.00 -4.84
C THR A 247 11.87 9.71 -3.66
N PHE A 248 13.03 9.25 -3.22
CA PHE A 248 13.81 9.93 -2.20
C PHE A 248 14.19 11.36 -2.63
N VAL A 249 14.71 11.54 -3.85
CA VAL A 249 15.06 12.87 -4.40
C VAL A 249 13.84 13.79 -4.45
N VAL A 250 12.70 13.29 -4.99
CA VAL A 250 11.46 14.07 -5.08
C VAL A 250 10.91 14.45 -3.70
N LEU A 251 11.00 13.54 -2.72
CA LEU A 251 10.54 13.83 -1.36
C LEU A 251 11.43 14.83 -0.63
N GLN A 252 12.72 14.86 -0.91
CA GLN A 252 13.62 15.87 -0.33
C GLN A 252 13.23 17.30 -0.76
N GLU A 253 12.81 17.50 -2.00
CA GLU A 253 12.28 18.79 -2.45
C GLU A 253 10.95 19.11 -1.75
N ALA A 254 10.03 18.16 -1.69
CA ALA A 254 8.67 18.36 -1.14
C ALA A 254 8.66 18.63 0.37
N VAL A 255 9.61 18.08 1.11
CA VAL A 255 9.68 18.19 2.59
C VAL A 255 10.70 19.24 3.03
N GLY A 256 11.45 19.83 2.10
CA GLY A 256 12.51 20.83 2.34
C GLY A 256 13.46 20.40 3.44
N ALA A 257 14.76 20.37 3.22
CA ALA A 257 15.89 20.24 4.18
C ALA A 257 15.68 19.46 5.53
N THR A 258 14.57 18.71 5.67
CA THR A 258 14.15 18.08 6.94
C THR A 258 14.64 16.65 7.12
N MET A 259 15.31 16.09 6.10
CA MET A 259 15.67 14.67 6.07
C MET A 259 17.15 14.40 6.33
N THR A 260 17.68 14.87 7.45
CA THR A 260 19.13 14.74 7.74
C THR A 260 19.53 13.47 8.48
N HIS A 261 18.57 12.69 9.02
CA HIS A 261 18.92 11.47 9.78
C HIS A 261 17.97 10.31 9.42
N GLY A 262 18.50 9.32 8.72
CA GLY A 262 17.79 8.12 8.29
C GLY A 262 16.72 8.35 7.22
N PRO A 263 17.00 9.10 6.13
CA PRO A 263 16.00 9.44 5.12
C PRO A 263 15.42 8.20 4.44
N ALA A 264 16.22 7.16 4.22
CA ALA A 264 15.75 5.91 3.69
C ALA A 264 14.69 5.26 4.59
N LYS A 265 14.96 5.22 5.90
CA LYS A 265 14.02 4.63 6.86
C LYS A 265 12.70 5.39 6.92
N MET A 266 12.75 6.73 6.89
CA MET A 266 11.55 7.56 6.85
C MET A 266 10.79 7.39 5.53
N LEU A 267 11.52 7.32 4.42
CA LEU A 267 10.94 7.07 3.10
C LEU A 267 10.22 5.72 3.03
N HIS A 268 10.90 4.64 3.42
CA HIS A 268 10.29 3.31 3.46
C HIS A 268 9.07 3.26 4.36
N ARG A 269 9.16 3.86 5.54
CA ARG A 269 8.05 3.96 6.47
C ARG A 269 6.87 4.72 5.86
N ARG A 270 7.11 5.87 5.22
CA ARG A 270 6.06 6.64 4.55
C ARG A 270 5.42 5.88 3.40
N HIS A 271 6.22 5.17 2.60
CA HIS A 271 5.71 4.29 1.54
C HIS A 271 4.84 3.16 2.10
N ALA A 272 5.30 2.48 3.14
CA ALA A 272 4.55 1.38 3.75
C ALA A 272 3.20 1.87 4.29
N VAL A 273 3.19 2.99 5.01
CA VAL A 273 1.99 3.59 5.57
C VAL A 273 1.04 4.07 4.47
N PHE A 274 1.55 4.79 3.46
CA PHE A 274 0.77 5.24 2.32
C PHE A 274 0.14 4.08 1.54
N SER A 275 0.91 3.02 1.26
CA SER A 275 0.41 1.85 0.53
C SER A 275 -0.72 1.13 1.28
N GLN A 276 -0.62 1.02 2.60
CA GLN A 276 -1.68 0.43 3.43
C GLN A 276 -2.94 1.30 3.40
N ALA A 277 -2.80 2.61 3.58
CA ALA A 277 -3.91 3.55 3.54
C ALA A 277 -4.57 3.58 2.16
N LEU A 278 -3.79 3.61 1.08
CA LEU A 278 -4.28 3.58 -0.29
C LEU A 278 -5.05 2.29 -0.59
N SER A 279 -4.53 1.14 -0.20
CA SER A 279 -5.21 -0.16 -0.41
C SER A 279 -6.59 -0.18 0.26
N ALA A 280 -6.69 0.36 1.49
CA ALA A 280 -7.96 0.48 2.20
C ALA A 280 -8.95 1.39 1.45
N VAL A 281 -8.47 2.54 0.97
CA VAL A 281 -9.31 3.50 0.23
C VAL A 281 -9.76 2.94 -1.11
N VAL A 282 -8.88 2.26 -1.86
CA VAL A 282 -9.24 1.64 -3.14
C VAL A 282 -10.35 0.62 -2.94
N CYS A 283 -10.24 -0.28 -1.95
CA CYS A 283 -11.30 -1.24 -1.64
C CYS A 283 -12.61 -0.53 -1.26
N GLY A 284 -12.54 0.47 -0.36
CA GLY A 284 -13.72 1.21 0.07
C GLY A 284 -14.39 2.01 -1.07
N PHE A 285 -13.58 2.65 -1.92
CA PHE A 285 -14.09 3.39 -3.08
C PHE A 285 -14.76 2.48 -4.10
N VAL A 286 -14.14 1.34 -4.44
CA VAL A 286 -14.72 0.37 -5.38
C VAL A 286 -16.08 -0.12 -4.88
N LEU A 287 -16.17 -0.53 -3.60
CA LEU A 287 -17.43 -0.96 -2.99
C LEU A 287 -18.50 0.14 -3.03
N LYS A 288 -18.10 1.39 -2.67
CA LYS A 288 -19.03 2.53 -2.69
C LYS A 288 -19.46 2.90 -4.11
N LEU A 289 -18.54 2.85 -5.07
CA LEU A 289 -18.82 3.11 -6.48
C LEU A 289 -19.88 2.12 -7.00
N TYR A 290 -19.66 0.82 -6.82
CA TYR A 290 -20.64 -0.21 -7.24
C TYR A 290 -21.99 -0.07 -6.55
N GLY A 291 -22.03 0.34 -5.28
CA GLY A 291 -23.29 0.60 -4.55
C GLY A 291 -24.02 1.87 -4.94
N GLY A 292 -23.37 2.79 -5.65
CA GLY A 292 -23.92 4.11 -6.03
C GLY A 292 -24.02 4.36 -7.53
N LEU A 293 -23.70 3.38 -8.38
CA LEU A 293 -23.67 3.56 -9.84
C LEU A 293 -25.03 3.93 -10.45
N GLU A 294 -26.12 3.48 -9.85
CA GLU A 294 -27.49 3.80 -10.29
C GLU A 294 -28.01 5.15 -9.80
N ASP A 295 -27.26 5.83 -8.91
CA ASP A 295 -27.63 7.13 -8.35
C ASP A 295 -26.94 8.29 -9.09
N PRO A 296 -27.67 9.05 -9.94
CA PRO A 296 -27.11 10.19 -10.67
C PRO A 296 -26.63 11.32 -9.74
N GLU A 297 -27.21 11.48 -8.55
CA GLU A 297 -26.77 12.50 -7.59
C GLU A 297 -25.40 12.13 -7.02
N PHE A 298 -25.20 10.87 -6.70
CA PHE A 298 -23.89 10.39 -6.29
C PHE A 298 -22.83 10.56 -7.39
N GLN A 299 -23.15 10.26 -8.65
CA GLN A 299 -22.23 10.49 -9.77
C GLN A 299 -21.88 11.99 -9.93
N ARG A 300 -22.86 12.90 -9.79
CA ARG A 300 -22.61 14.35 -9.80
C ARG A 300 -21.76 14.80 -8.61
N GLN A 301 -21.97 14.22 -7.43
CA GLN A 301 -21.13 14.46 -6.25
C GLN A 301 -19.67 14.10 -6.54
N LEU A 302 -19.41 12.93 -7.12
CA LEU A 302 -18.04 12.49 -7.48
C LEU A 302 -17.35 13.49 -8.43
N LEU A 303 -18.10 14.05 -9.39
CA LEU A 303 -17.58 15.02 -10.35
C LEU A 303 -17.32 16.40 -9.73
N SER A 304 -18.18 16.85 -8.83
CA SER A 304 -18.10 18.22 -8.28
C SER A 304 -17.15 18.33 -7.11
N VAL A 305 -17.32 17.53 -6.07
CA VAL A 305 -16.55 17.61 -4.82
C VAL A 305 -15.64 16.40 -4.58
N GLY A 306 -15.79 15.32 -5.38
CA GLY A 306 -15.07 14.07 -5.18
C GLY A 306 -15.67 13.20 -4.10
N ILE A 307 -14.88 12.25 -3.57
CA ILE A 307 -15.30 11.29 -2.55
C ILE A 307 -14.71 11.64 -1.18
N LEU A 308 -15.57 11.71 -0.15
CA LEU A 308 -15.13 11.80 1.24
C LEU A 308 -14.70 10.41 1.72
N VAL A 309 -13.50 10.32 2.30
CA VAL A 309 -12.97 9.11 2.91
C VAL A 309 -12.64 9.37 4.37
N GLN A 310 -13.44 8.83 5.26
CA GLN A 310 -13.26 8.96 6.69
C GLN A 310 -12.55 7.73 7.25
N PHE A 311 -11.35 7.95 7.79
CA PHE A 311 -10.69 6.99 8.67
C PHE A 311 -11.17 7.19 10.11
N GLU A 312 -11.51 6.09 10.76
CA GLU A 312 -11.74 6.02 12.19
C GLU A 312 -10.65 5.21 12.86
N GLY A 313 -9.93 5.84 13.78
CA GLY A 313 -8.91 5.21 14.61
C GLY A 313 -9.44 4.96 16.04
N LEU A 314 -9.10 3.78 16.58
CA LEU A 314 -9.36 3.40 17.97
C LEU A 314 -8.04 3.24 18.74
N LEU A 315 -7.07 4.12 18.43
CA LEU A 315 -5.71 4.10 18.96
C LEU A 315 -5.59 5.03 20.18
N SER A 316 -4.89 4.56 21.21
CA SER A 316 -4.56 5.41 22.35
C SER A 316 -3.38 6.34 22.03
N THR A 317 -3.30 7.47 22.73
CA THR A 317 -2.16 8.39 22.66
C THR A 317 -1.07 8.04 23.68
N TYR A 318 -0.90 6.74 23.98
CA TYR A 318 0.09 6.21 24.91
C TYR A 318 0.84 5.01 24.34
N GLY A 319 2.13 4.89 24.70
CA GLY A 319 2.98 3.77 24.30
C GLY A 319 3.22 3.73 22.78
N GLU A 320 3.17 2.53 22.20
CA GLU A 320 3.40 2.35 20.76
C GLU A 320 2.25 2.92 19.89
N GLU A 321 1.02 2.94 20.43
CA GLU A 321 -0.15 3.35 19.65
C GLU A 321 -0.12 4.83 19.27
N VAL A 322 0.55 5.69 20.05
CA VAL A 322 0.75 7.10 19.66
C VAL A 322 1.59 7.20 18.39
N GLY A 323 2.65 6.39 18.28
CA GLY A 323 3.46 6.35 17.05
C GLY A 323 2.70 5.80 15.85
N MET A 324 1.78 4.86 16.05
CA MET A 324 0.87 4.39 14.99
C MET A 324 -0.09 5.50 14.55
N LEU A 325 -0.62 6.29 15.49
CA LEU A 325 -1.47 7.43 15.16
C LEU A 325 -0.70 8.51 14.39
N GLU A 326 0.56 8.78 14.76
CA GLU A 326 1.46 9.68 14.02
C GLU A 326 1.70 9.21 12.58
N ASP A 327 1.89 7.90 12.35
CA ASP A 327 2.01 7.31 11.02
C ASP A 327 0.69 7.44 10.25
N MET A 328 -0.42 7.07 10.87
CA MET A 328 -1.74 7.08 10.27
C MET A 328 -2.15 8.49 9.83
N GLU A 329 -1.86 9.52 10.62
CA GLU A 329 -2.12 10.92 10.28
C GLU A 329 -1.39 11.32 8.99
N VAL A 330 -0.10 10.95 8.86
CA VAL A 330 0.69 11.25 7.66
C VAL A 330 0.15 10.47 6.46
N GLY A 331 -0.11 9.17 6.61
CA GLY A 331 -0.60 8.35 5.50
C GLY A 331 -1.98 8.77 4.99
N VAL A 332 -2.89 9.15 5.89
CA VAL A 332 -4.20 9.67 5.53
C VAL A 332 -4.08 11.04 4.86
N ALA A 333 -3.17 11.90 5.33
CA ALA A 333 -2.91 13.19 4.68
C ALA A 333 -2.37 13.04 3.25
N ASP A 334 -1.51 12.04 3.01
CA ASP A 334 -0.92 11.79 1.69
C ASP A 334 -1.96 11.32 0.65
N LEU A 335 -3.07 10.70 1.08
CA LEU A 335 -4.15 10.26 0.19
C LEU A 335 -4.83 11.39 -0.58
N ARG A 336 -4.73 12.64 -0.14
CA ARG A 336 -5.27 13.80 -0.86
C ARG A 336 -4.54 14.10 -2.18
N SER A 337 -3.38 13.51 -2.38
CA SER A 337 -2.66 13.54 -3.66
C SER A 337 -3.14 12.46 -4.64
N VAL A 338 -4.09 11.62 -4.24
CA VAL A 338 -4.66 10.55 -5.04
C VAL A 338 -5.96 11.01 -5.69
N VAL A 339 -6.15 10.65 -6.94
CA VAL A 339 -7.41 10.80 -7.66
C VAL A 339 -7.83 9.47 -8.25
N PHE A 340 -9.13 9.26 -8.38
CA PHE A 340 -9.68 8.11 -9.09
C PHE A 340 -10.09 8.49 -10.50
N LYS A 341 -9.97 7.55 -11.41
CA LYS A 341 -10.46 7.63 -12.78
C LYS A 341 -11.21 6.36 -13.11
N VAL A 342 -12.46 6.49 -13.55
CA VAL A 342 -13.22 5.32 -14.02
C VAL A 342 -12.85 5.06 -15.47
N THR A 343 -12.68 3.79 -15.84
CA THR A 343 -12.34 3.36 -17.20
C THR A 343 -13.20 2.18 -17.61
N GLU A 344 -13.35 1.95 -18.89
CA GLU A 344 -14.01 0.76 -19.41
C GLU A 344 -13.07 -0.44 -19.36
N ALA A 345 -13.53 -1.55 -18.84
CA ALA A 345 -12.79 -2.81 -18.84
C ALA A 345 -12.88 -3.48 -20.21
N LYS A 346 -11.85 -4.24 -20.60
CA LYS A 346 -11.85 -4.99 -21.85
C LYS A 346 -12.85 -6.16 -21.84
N THR A 347 -12.97 -6.81 -20.69
CA THR A 347 -13.88 -7.94 -20.46
C THR A 347 -14.40 -7.90 -19.01
N ASP A 348 -15.41 -8.70 -18.70
CA ASP A 348 -15.94 -8.87 -17.34
C ASP A 348 -15.09 -9.82 -16.48
N GLN A 349 -13.93 -10.27 -16.98
CA GLN A 349 -13.05 -11.13 -16.21
C GLN A 349 -12.35 -10.35 -15.09
N LEU A 350 -12.22 -10.97 -13.92
CA LEU A 350 -11.63 -10.36 -12.72
C LEU A 350 -10.28 -9.68 -12.98
N LYS A 351 -9.45 -10.25 -13.83
CA LYS A 351 -8.11 -9.68 -14.19
C LYS A 351 -8.21 -8.30 -14.84
N ASP A 352 -9.29 -8.07 -15.63
CA ASP A 352 -9.51 -6.81 -16.37
C ASP A 352 -10.26 -5.78 -15.51
N LEU A 353 -10.81 -6.19 -14.36
CA LEU A 353 -11.53 -5.35 -13.40
C LEU A 353 -10.65 -4.87 -12.22
N LEU A 354 -9.38 -5.29 -12.17
CA LEU A 354 -8.49 -4.90 -11.08
C LEU A 354 -8.09 -3.43 -11.20
N PRO A 355 -8.17 -2.63 -10.12
CA PRO A 355 -7.69 -1.25 -10.12
C PRO A 355 -6.21 -1.14 -10.44
N ILE A 356 -5.84 -0.13 -11.21
CA ILE A 356 -4.48 0.11 -11.67
C ILE A 356 -3.98 1.44 -11.12
N LEU A 357 -2.86 1.43 -10.40
CA LEU A 357 -2.20 2.64 -9.92
C LEU A 357 -1.24 3.18 -10.98
N ARG A 358 -1.41 4.45 -11.34
CA ARG A 358 -0.53 5.19 -12.26
C ARG A 358 -0.01 6.47 -11.62
N GLY A 359 0.95 7.08 -12.28
CA GLY A 359 1.52 8.37 -11.84
C GLY A 359 2.69 8.21 -10.89
N THR A 360 3.05 9.32 -10.26
CA THR A 360 4.20 9.45 -9.36
C THR A 360 3.78 10.09 -8.05
N TRP A 361 4.70 10.16 -7.11
CA TRP A 361 4.45 10.81 -5.82
C TRP A 361 3.93 12.26 -6.00
N GLY A 362 2.80 12.55 -5.36
CA GLY A 362 2.13 13.84 -5.45
C GLY A 362 1.07 13.95 -6.56
N CYS A 363 0.98 12.92 -7.45
CA CYS A 363 -0.04 12.87 -8.50
C CYS A 363 -0.34 11.41 -8.87
N PHE A 364 -0.95 10.68 -7.94
CA PHE A 364 -1.37 9.30 -8.20
C PHE A 364 -2.78 9.24 -8.78
N VAL A 365 -2.93 8.48 -9.84
CA VAL A 365 -4.23 8.17 -10.46
C VAL A 365 -4.51 6.69 -10.26
N VAL A 366 -5.62 6.37 -9.63
CA VAL A 366 -6.13 4.99 -9.54
C VAL A 366 -7.20 4.83 -10.61
N GLU A 367 -6.88 4.08 -11.65
CA GLU A 367 -7.84 3.69 -12.69
C GLU A 367 -8.69 2.53 -12.15
N VAL A 368 -10.01 2.69 -12.19
CA VAL A 368 -10.99 1.68 -11.76
C VAL A 368 -11.74 1.20 -13.00
N PRO A 369 -11.37 0.03 -13.57
CA PRO A 369 -12.06 -0.52 -14.71
C PRO A 369 -13.44 -1.05 -14.29
N LEU A 370 -14.47 -0.70 -15.06
CA LEU A 370 -15.83 -1.20 -14.87
C LEU A 370 -16.24 -2.06 -16.08
N PRO A 371 -17.11 -3.06 -15.87
CA PRO A 371 -17.71 -3.82 -16.97
C PRO A 371 -18.34 -2.89 -18.00
N PRO A 372 -18.30 -3.21 -19.32
CA PRO A 372 -18.81 -2.34 -20.38
C PRO A 372 -20.26 -1.89 -20.17
N GLU A 373 -21.14 -2.81 -19.73
CA GLU A 373 -22.55 -2.49 -19.45
C GLU A 373 -22.67 -1.45 -18.34
N THR A 374 -21.93 -1.64 -17.24
CA THR A 374 -21.90 -0.73 -16.10
C THR A 374 -21.28 0.61 -16.47
N PHE A 375 -20.20 0.60 -17.25
CA PHE A 375 -19.55 1.83 -17.72
C PHE A 375 -20.46 2.65 -18.62
N SER A 376 -21.25 2.02 -19.47
CA SER A 376 -22.19 2.70 -20.39
C SER A 376 -23.28 3.49 -19.66
N SER A 377 -23.66 3.09 -18.43
CA SER A 377 -24.69 3.75 -17.60
C SER A 377 -24.21 5.01 -16.87
N LEU A 378 -22.92 5.31 -16.90
CA LEU A 378 -22.35 6.47 -16.23
C LEU A 378 -22.66 7.79 -16.96
N LEU A 379 -22.55 8.91 -16.23
CA LEU A 379 -22.53 10.24 -16.80
C LEU A 379 -21.36 10.40 -17.79
N GLU A 380 -21.59 11.19 -18.85
CA GLU A 380 -20.62 11.37 -19.95
C GLU A 380 -19.27 11.89 -19.46
N GLU A 381 -19.26 12.75 -18.44
CA GLU A 381 -18.05 13.32 -17.86
C GLU A 381 -17.19 12.23 -17.18
N LEU A 382 -17.82 11.25 -16.52
CA LEU A 382 -17.11 10.11 -15.93
C LEU A 382 -16.56 9.19 -17.02
N LYS A 383 -17.34 8.94 -18.08
CA LYS A 383 -16.91 8.17 -19.26
C LYS A 383 -15.77 8.87 -20.00
N ALA A 384 -15.77 10.18 -20.06
CA ALA A 384 -14.67 10.99 -20.62
C ALA A 384 -13.39 10.95 -19.76
N GLY A 385 -13.44 10.33 -18.59
CA GLY A 385 -12.28 10.12 -17.71
C GLY A 385 -11.99 11.30 -16.79
N CYS A 386 -13.00 12.08 -16.39
CA CYS A 386 -12.86 13.08 -15.36
C CYS A 386 -12.29 12.48 -14.07
N LEU A 387 -11.39 13.23 -13.43
CA LEU A 387 -10.70 12.80 -12.22
C LEU A 387 -11.55 13.05 -10.98
N ILE A 388 -11.74 12.03 -10.17
CA ILE A 388 -12.48 12.08 -8.91
C ILE A 388 -11.49 12.32 -7.78
N ARG A 389 -11.61 13.44 -7.08
CA ARG A 389 -10.73 13.81 -5.96
C ARG A 389 -11.05 12.99 -4.71
N VAL A 390 -10.03 12.75 -3.90
CA VAL A 390 -10.16 12.10 -2.58
C VAL A 390 -10.01 13.16 -1.50
N GLU A 391 -11.06 13.41 -0.73
CA GLU A 391 -10.97 14.17 0.52
C GLU A 391 -10.88 13.20 1.69
N SER A 392 -9.70 13.09 2.29
CA SER A 392 -9.42 12.15 3.39
C SER A 392 -9.36 12.86 4.74
N ILE A 393 -10.06 12.31 5.72
CA ILE A 393 -10.10 12.79 7.10
C ILE A 393 -9.85 11.64 8.08
N LEU A 394 -9.39 11.96 9.29
CA LEU A 394 -9.10 11.00 10.36
C LEU A 394 -9.68 11.47 11.68
N PHE A 395 -10.64 10.73 12.20
CA PHE A 395 -11.06 10.86 13.60
C PHE A 395 -10.50 9.72 14.43
N ASN A 396 -9.91 10.03 15.59
CA ASN A 396 -9.34 9.02 16.48
C ASN A 396 -9.78 9.23 17.92
N ILE A 397 -10.30 8.17 18.55
CA ILE A 397 -10.57 8.12 20.00
C ILE A 397 -10.05 6.79 20.54
N GLY A 398 -9.05 6.84 21.40
CA GLY A 398 -8.60 5.66 22.13
C GLY A 398 -9.67 5.16 23.11
N ILE A 399 -9.99 3.86 23.05
CA ILE A 399 -11.04 3.27 23.90
C ILE A 399 -10.50 2.34 24.99
N ASN A 400 -9.23 1.96 24.92
CA ASN A 400 -8.59 0.99 25.82
C ASN A 400 -8.08 1.61 27.14
N GLN A 401 -7.48 0.78 27.99
CA GLN A 401 -6.90 1.20 29.27
C GLN A 401 -5.77 2.22 29.07
N GLN A 402 -4.96 2.06 28.03
CA GLN A 402 -3.83 2.97 27.75
C GLN A 402 -4.31 4.41 27.52
N GLN A 403 -5.46 4.59 26.88
CA GLN A 403 -6.07 5.92 26.73
C GLN A 403 -6.40 6.55 28.08
N SER A 404 -6.88 5.77 29.06
CA SER A 404 -7.13 6.32 30.40
C SER A 404 -5.84 6.78 31.10
N VAL A 405 -4.72 6.13 30.82
CA VAL A 405 -3.39 6.56 31.30
C VAL A 405 -2.96 7.85 30.59
N ALA A 406 -3.11 7.91 29.26
CA ALA A 406 -2.81 9.11 28.49
C ALA A 406 -3.57 10.34 28.99
N GLU A 407 -4.88 10.19 29.20
CA GLU A 407 -5.77 11.28 29.64
C GLU A 407 -5.53 11.75 31.10
N ARG A 408 -4.88 10.92 31.93
CA ARG A 408 -4.58 11.26 33.33
C ARG A 408 -3.15 11.78 33.52
N PHE A 409 -2.20 11.17 32.85
CA PHE A 409 -0.77 11.33 33.12
C PHE A 409 0.07 11.60 31.86
N GLY A 410 -0.54 11.58 30.68
CA GLY A 410 0.12 11.72 29.40
C GLY A 410 -0.33 12.94 28.62
N ASP A 411 -0.19 12.86 27.29
CA ASP A 411 -0.53 13.92 26.35
C ASP A 411 -1.56 13.40 25.34
N SER A 412 -2.72 14.07 25.24
CA SER A 412 -3.76 13.80 24.25
C SER A 412 -3.81 14.82 23.11
N SER A 413 -2.90 15.79 23.10
CA SER A 413 -2.88 16.91 22.15
C SER A 413 -2.85 16.46 20.67
N LEU A 414 -2.17 15.35 20.36
CA LEU A 414 -2.16 14.77 19.03
C LEU A 414 -3.56 14.36 18.58
N GLN A 415 -4.27 13.63 19.41
CA GLN A 415 -5.66 13.20 19.12
C GLN A 415 -6.60 14.41 18.99
N GLU A 416 -6.48 15.39 19.88
CA GLU A 416 -7.27 16.62 19.82
C GLU A 416 -7.00 17.39 18.51
N SER A 417 -5.75 17.57 18.15
CA SER A 417 -5.33 18.24 16.90
C SER A 417 -5.85 17.51 15.65
N VAL A 418 -5.71 16.18 15.61
CA VAL A 418 -6.17 15.36 14.48
C VAL A 418 -7.69 15.46 14.32
N ASN A 419 -8.43 15.37 15.41
CA ASN A 419 -9.88 15.44 15.38
C ASN A 419 -10.39 16.84 14.99
N LEU A 420 -9.75 17.90 15.49
CA LEU A 420 -10.11 19.27 15.14
C LEU A 420 -9.88 19.56 13.65
N GLN A 421 -8.70 19.24 13.14
CA GLN A 421 -8.39 19.38 11.71
C GLN A 421 -9.34 18.59 10.82
N SER A 422 -9.72 17.39 11.25
CA SER A 422 -10.67 16.55 10.51
C SER A 422 -12.09 17.14 10.53
N CYS A 423 -12.49 17.77 11.64
CA CYS A 423 -13.77 18.47 11.74
C CYS A 423 -13.82 19.67 10.79
N GLU A 424 -12.78 20.50 10.75
CA GLU A 424 -12.68 21.64 9.84
C GLU A 424 -12.78 21.20 8.37
N ARG A 425 -12.09 20.11 7.99
CA ARG A 425 -12.14 19.53 6.64
C ARG A 425 -13.49 18.93 6.29
N LEU A 426 -14.08 18.21 7.24
CA LEU A 426 -15.42 17.65 7.05
C LEU A 426 -16.45 18.76 6.81
N ARG A 427 -16.33 19.85 7.54
CA ARG A 427 -17.16 21.05 7.34
C ARG A 427 -16.96 21.64 5.95
N ALA A 428 -15.71 21.89 5.55
CA ALA A 428 -15.38 22.43 4.23
C ALA A 428 -15.91 21.54 3.09
N TYR A 429 -15.81 20.21 3.24
CA TYR A 429 -16.39 19.27 2.27
C TYR A 429 -17.93 19.37 2.21
N CYS A 430 -18.61 19.41 3.37
CA CYS A 430 -20.06 19.53 3.44
C CYS A 430 -20.56 20.87 2.86
N ASP A 431 -19.84 21.96 3.09
CA ASP A 431 -20.17 23.26 2.54
C ASP A 431 -20.00 23.28 1.00
N ALA A 432 -18.88 22.75 0.48
CA ALA A 432 -18.67 22.59 -0.95
C ALA A 432 -19.73 21.68 -1.61
N LEU A 433 -20.15 20.61 -0.91
CA LEU A 433 -21.21 19.73 -1.41
C LEU A 433 -22.56 20.45 -1.45
N ARG A 434 -22.88 21.25 -0.42
CA ARG A 434 -24.11 22.06 -0.38
C ARG A 434 -24.15 23.08 -1.52
N ASP A 435 -23.02 23.74 -1.79
CA ASP A 435 -22.93 24.73 -2.86
C ASP A 435 -23.08 24.07 -4.24
N ALA A 436 -22.49 22.90 -4.43
CA ALA A 436 -22.53 22.17 -5.70
C ALA A 436 -23.88 21.48 -5.96
N LEU A 437 -24.52 20.94 -4.92
CA LEU A 437 -25.74 20.12 -5.00
C LEU A 437 -26.77 20.54 -3.93
N PRO A 438 -27.38 21.74 -4.02
CA PRO A 438 -28.22 22.30 -2.96
C PRO A 438 -29.52 21.52 -2.71
N HIS A 439 -29.94 20.68 -3.64
CA HIS A 439 -31.20 19.92 -3.56
C HIS A 439 -31.04 18.49 -3.05
N THR A 440 -29.84 18.05 -2.71
CA THR A 440 -29.61 16.68 -2.23
C THR A 440 -30.28 16.46 -0.88
N ALA A 441 -31.02 15.36 -0.77
CA ALA A 441 -31.72 14.96 0.45
C ALA A 441 -30.71 14.78 1.60
N GLY A 442 -31.04 15.29 2.79
CA GLY A 442 -30.22 15.17 4.00
C GLY A 442 -29.20 16.28 4.25
N ILE A 443 -28.90 17.15 3.26
CA ILE A 443 -27.95 18.27 3.45
C ILE A 443 -28.41 19.26 4.53
N GLN A 444 -29.72 19.46 4.70
CA GLN A 444 -30.26 20.39 5.71
C GLN A 444 -29.95 19.95 7.16
N SER A 445 -29.92 18.64 7.43
CA SER A 445 -29.59 18.11 8.76
C SER A 445 -28.08 18.11 9.08
N LEU A 446 -27.22 18.30 8.07
CA LEU A 446 -25.77 18.31 8.24
C LEU A 446 -25.28 19.44 9.14
N SER A 447 -25.89 20.63 9.04
CA SER A 447 -25.50 21.81 9.84
C SER A 447 -25.65 21.54 11.35
N GLU A 448 -26.73 20.87 11.75
CA GLU A 448 -26.97 20.51 13.15
C GLU A 448 -25.98 19.44 13.63
N SER A 449 -25.73 18.42 12.80
CA SER A 449 -24.76 17.37 13.09
C SER A 449 -23.34 17.91 13.22
N LEU A 450 -22.91 18.81 12.33
CA LEU A 450 -21.61 19.48 12.40
C LEU A 450 -21.49 20.36 13.65
N SER A 451 -22.54 21.11 14.01
CA SER A 451 -22.58 21.90 15.25
C SER A 451 -22.53 21.01 16.51
N SER A 452 -23.13 19.81 16.45
CA SER A 452 -23.03 18.83 17.52
C SER A 452 -21.64 18.23 17.64
N LEU A 453 -20.95 18.01 16.50
CA LEU A 453 -19.56 17.55 16.46
C LEU A 453 -18.61 18.58 17.11
N ASP A 454 -18.75 19.86 16.78
CA ASP A 454 -17.96 20.93 17.39
C ASP A 454 -18.16 20.96 18.92
N ARG A 455 -19.41 20.99 19.37
CA ARG A 455 -19.71 20.95 20.82
C ARG A 455 -19.14 19.72 21.52
N SER A 456 -19.15 18.57 20.83
CA SER A 456 -18.59 17.34 21.38
C SER A 456 -17.06 17.39 21.48
N LEU A 457 -16.38 18.02 20.50
CA LEU A 457 -14.92 18.26 20.53
C LEU A 457 -14.53 19.27 21.62
N GLU A 458 -15.26 20.39 21.71
CA GLU A 458 -15.03 21.43 22.72
C GLU A 458 -15.24 20.94 24.16
N ALA A 459 -16.14 19.99 24.36
CA ALA A 459 -16.47 19.44 25.69
C ALA A 459 -15.28 18.70 26.35
N LYS A 460 -14.25 18.32 25.60
CA LYS A 460 -13.02 17.62 26.07
C LYS A 460 -13.31 16.44 27.02
N LYS A 461 -14.38 15.72 26.76
CA LYS A 461 -14.77 14.54 27.57
C LYS A 461 -13.74 13.42 27.35
N ARG A 462 -13.42 12.70 28.41
CA ARG A 462 -12.56 11.52 28.33
C ARG A 462 -13.21 10.43 27.49
N LYS A 463 -12.42 9.80 26.61
CA LYS A 463 -12.87 8.74 25.68
C LYS A 463 -14.20 9.11 25.00
N ASN A 464 -14.24 10.31 24.44
CA ASN A 464 -15.44 10.87 23.84
C ASN A 464 -15.79 10.21 22.52
N VAL A 465 -16.30 8.97 22.58
CA VAL A 465 -16.70 8.19 21.38
C VAL A 465 -17.88 8.81 20.62
N GLU A 466 -18.57 9.79 21.20
CA GLU A 466 -19.63 10.55 20.54
C GLU A 466 -19.09 11.26 19.28
N VAL A 467 -17.85 11.74 19.31
CA VAL A 467 -17.15 12.31 18.15
C VAL A 467 -17.13 11.33 16.98
N LEU A 468 -16.82 10.05 17.24
CA LEU A 468 -16.79 9.02 16.20
C LEU A 468 -18.19 8.77 15.61
N TRP A 469 -19.21 8.75 16.44
CA TRP A 469 -20.59 8.46 15.99
C TRP A 469 -21.17 9.60 15.15
N ILE A 470 -20.98 10.84 15.59
CA ILE A 470 -21.47 12.01 14.84
C ILE A 470 -20.72 12.09 13.49
N ALA A 471 -19.40 11.98 13.50
CA ALA A 471 -18.61 11.99 12.27
C ALA A 471 -19.02 10.86 11.32
N ALA A 472 -19.28 9.66 11.83
CA ALA A 472 -19.76 8.52 11.04
C ALA A 472 -21.14 8.80 10.41
N SER A 473 -22.07 9.40 11.19
CA SER A 473 -23.39 9.77 10.68
C SER A 473 -23.28 10.82 9.56
N VAL A 474 -22.47 11.86 9.74
CA VAL A 474 -22.22 12.85 8.69
C VAL A 474 -21.61 12.20 7.43
N CYS A 475 -20.59 11.34 7.60
CA CYS A 475 -19.97 10.64 6.48
C CYS A 475 -20.98 9.80 5.67
N ARG A 476 -21.88 9.09 6.35
CA ARG A 476 -22.97 8.34 5.66
C ARG A 476 -23.92 9.26 4.91
N SER A 477 -24.33 10.36 5.55
CA SER A 477 -25.29 11.33 4.95
C SER A 477 -24.75 11.98 3.68
N VAL A 478 -23.42 12.07 3.52
CA VAL A 478 -22.76 12.61 2.31
C VAL A 478 -22.19 11.52 1.41
N ASN A 479 -22.71 10.31 1.46
CA ASN A 479 -22.27 9.19 0.64
C ASN A 479 -20.76 8.89 0.73
N GLY A 480 -20.11 9.19 1.85
CA GLY A 480 -18.69 8.97 2.05
C GLY A 480 -18.34 7.48 2.26
N VAL A 481 -17.05 7.18 2.14
CA VAL A 481 -16.44 5.90 2.50
C VAL A 481 -15.93 5.98 3.93
N ARG A 482 -16.23 4.96 4.75
CA ARG A 482 -15.76 4.89 6.13
C ARG A 482 -14.90 3.66 6.36
N LEU A 483 -13.72 3.87 6.96
CA LEU A 483 -12.70 2.84 7.21
C LEU A 483 -12.35 2.85 8.70
N THR A 484 -12.71 1.80 9.44
CA THR A 484 -12.48 1.69 10.88
C THR A 484 -11.26 0.82 11.16
N SER A 485 -10.35 1.31 11.99
CA SER A 485 -9.12 0.60 12.35
C SER A 485 -8.80 0.68 13.84
N CYS A 486 -8.08 -0.32 14.32
CA CYS A 486 -7.32 -0.29 15.56
C CYS A 486 -5.93 -0.88 15.27
N LYS A 487 -5.10 -1.09 16.29
CA LYS A 487 -3.74 -1.65 16.11
C LYS A 487 -3.69 -2.80 15.10
N SER A 488 -4.61 -3.75 15.14
CA SER A 488 -4.55 -5.01 14.40
C SER A 488 -5.85 -5.40 13.68
N ALA A 489 -6.79 -4.49 13.48
CA ALA A 489 -8.11 -4.75 12.88
C ALA A 489 -8.87 -5.95 13.49
N LYS A 490 -8.73 -6.14 14.81
CA LYS A 490 -9.33 -7.28 15.51
C LYS A 490 -10.43 -6.84 16.46
N ASP A 491 -10.24 -7.02 17.74
CA ASP A 491 -11.30 -6.93 18.76
C ASP A 491 -11.92 -5.54 18.90
N ARG A 492 -11.10 -4.48 19.00
CA ARG A 492 -11.61 -3.10 19.07
C ARG A 492 -12.35 -2.69 17.79
N THR A 493 -11.82 -3.07 16.64
CA THR A 493 -12.50 -2.84 15.35
C THR A 493 -13.84 -3.57 15.30
N ALA A 494 -13.91 -4.83 15.76
CA ALA A 494 -15.18 -5.57 15.83
C ALA A 494 -16.22 -4.87 16.74
N MET A 495 -15.77 -4.26 17.86
CA MET A 495 -16.68 -3.50 18.73
C MET A 495 -17.28 -2.27 18.02
N SER A 496 -16.46 -1.53 17.25
CA SER A 496 -16.93 -0.37 16.50
C SER A 496 -17.82 -0.76 15.32
N VAL A 497 -17.38 -1.71 14.50
CA VAL A 497 -18.13 -2.14 13.29
C VAL A 497 -19.50 -2.73 13.66
N THR A 498 -19.58 -3.58 14.67
CA THR A 498 -20.87 -4.16 15.11
C THR A 498 -21.82 -3.10 15.68
N LEU A 499 -21.28 -2.10 16.39
CA LEU A 499 -22.07 -0.98 16.87
C LEU A 499 -22.64 -0.15 15.71
N GLU A 500 -21.79 0.16 14.72
CA GLU A 500 -22.21 0.86 13.51
C GLU A 500 -23.29 0.09 12.74
N GLN A 501 -23.13 -1.21 12.57
CA GLN A 501 -24.13 -2.06 11.92
C GLN A 501 -25.49 -1.99 12.66
N CYS A 502 -25.49 -2.03 13.99
CA CYS A 502 -26.72 -1.88 14.77
C CYS A 502 -27.34 -0.48 14.65
N GLN A 503 -26.51 0.57 14.52
CA GLN A 503 -27.00 1.93 14.28
C GLN A 503 -27.66 2.05 12.90
N ILE A 504 -27.03 1.51 11.85
CA ILE A 504 -27.59 1.46 10.49
C ILE A 504 -28.92 0.68 10.49
N LEU A 505 -28.98 -0.47 11.15
CA LEU A 505 -30.21 -1.25 11.28
C LEU A 505 -31.33 -0.46 11.96
N ARG A 506 -30.99 0.36 12.97
CA ARG A 506 -31.97 1.21 13.65
C ARG A 506 -32.43 2.36 12.77
N GLU A 507 -31.52 3.03 12.08
CA GLU A 507 -31.80 4.22 11.28
C GLU A 507 -32.53 3.88 9.96
N HIS A 508 -32.19 2.77 9.32
CA HIS A 508 -32.67 2.45 7.97
C HIS A 508 -33.53 1.17 7.88
N HIS A 509 -33.50 0.31 8.91
CA HIS A 509 -34.18 -0.98 8.88
C HIS A 509 -35.09 -1.22 10.09
N SER A 510 -35.51 -0.16 10.76
CA SER A 510 -36.52 -0.19 11.85
C SER A 510 -36.15 -1.13 13.01
N LEU A 511 -34.86 -1.31 13.33
CA LEU A 511 -34.46 -2.02 14.54
C LEU A 511 -34.93 -1.25 15.77
N SER A 512 -35.83 -1.84 16.53
CA SER A 512 -36.37 -1.17 17.73
C SER A 512 -35.31 -1.00 18.82
N GLN A 513 -35.48 0.05 19.64
CA GLN A 513 -34.58 0.33 20.77
C GLN A 513 -34.50 -0.84 21.76
N GLN A 514 -35.60 -1.58 21.94
CA GLN A 514 -35.63 -2.73 22.84
C GLN A 514 -34.74 -3.88 22.39
N HIS A 515 -34.61 -4.08 21.07
CA HIS A 515 -33.79 -5.15 20.48
C HIS A 515 -32.35 -4.73 20.15
N PHE A 516 -32.01 -3.45 20.31
CA PHE A 516 -30.70 -2.94 19.96
C PHE A 516 -29.54 -3.68 20.67
N SER A 517 -29.64 -3.78 22.02
CA SER A 517 -28.61 -4.47 22.82
C SER A 517 -28.51 -5.95 22.47
N THR A 518 -29.67 -6.62 22.31
CA THR A 518 -29.70 -8.05 21.95
C THR A 518 -29.08 -8.31 20.58
N SER A 519 -29.36 -7.45 19.59
CA SER A 519 -28.78 -7.52 18.24
C SER A 519 -27.27 -7.30 18.28
N LEU A 520 -26.82 -6.29 19.03
CA LEU A 520 -25.41 -5.99 19.21
C LEU A 520 -24.65 -7.16 19.84
N ASP A 521 -25.21 -7.75 20.90
CA ASP A 521 -24.63 -8.93 21.56
C ASP A 521 -24.60 -10.14 20.63
N CYS A 522 -25.65 -10.36 19.85
CA CYS A 522 -25.73 -11.43 18.88
C CYS A 522 -24.63 -11.30 17.81
N MET A 523 -24.46 -10.11 17.22
CA MET A 523 -23.41 -9.85 16.23
C MET A 523 -22.00 -10.05 16.80
N ARG A 524 -21.78 -9.71 18.08
CA ARG A 524 -20.49 -9.88 18.74
C ARG A 524 -20.21 -11.33 19.13
N ARG A 525 -21.23 -12.12 19.49
CA ARG A 525 -21.08 -13.53 19.84
C ARG A 525 -20.93 -14.44 18.61
N ASN A 526 -21.64 -14.12 17.53
CA ASN A 526 -21.80 -15.00 16.37
C ASN A 526 -21.26 -14.41 15.08
N GLY A 527 -20.63 -13.23 15.11
CA GLY A 527 -20.11 -12.56 13.93
C GLY A 527 -18.73 -13.07 13.47
N CYS A 528 -18.30 -12.57 12.32
CA CYS A 528 -17.07 -12.98 11.64
C CYS A 528 -15.82 -12.91 12.53
N ARG A 529 -15.77 -11.98 13.49
CA ARG A 529 -14.63 -11.91 14.42
C ARG A 529 -14.53 -13.16 15.30
N MET A 530 -15.65 -13.66 15.83
CA MET A 530 -15.65 -14.88 16.63
C MET A 530 -15.32 -16.13 15.82
N ASP A 531 -15.78 -16.20 14.59
CA ASP A 531 -15.42 -17.30 13.70
C ASP A 531 -13.93 -17.30 13.36
N ASN A 532 -13.35 -16.10 13.15
CA ASN A 532 -11.91 -15.96 12.93
C ASN A 532 -11.09 -16.33 14.20
N VAL A 533 -11.56 -15.95 15.39
CA VAL A 533 -10.90 -16.34 16.65
C VAL A 533 -10.96 -17.86 16.83
N GLN A 534 -12.13 -18.47 16.60
CA GLN A 534 -12.29 -19.92 16.65
C GLN A 534 -11.34 -20.64 15.69
N LYS A 535 -11.21 -20.17 14.45
CA LYS A 535 -10.30 -20.74 13.46
C LYS A 535 -8.83 -20.61 13.86
N ASN A 536 -8.44 -19.47 14.46
CA ASN A 536 -7.03 -19.15 14.70
C ASN A 536 -6.53 -19.63 16.07
N VAL A 537 -7.39 -19.68 17.09
CA VAL A 537 -6.99 -19.91 18.50
C VAL A 537 -7.75 -21.07 19.14
N GLY A 538 -8.75 -21.63 18.46
CA GLY A 538 -9.53 -22.77 18.95
C GLY A 538 -10.56 -22.45 20.03
N ASN A 539 -10.80 -21.16 20.35
CA ASN A 539 -11.83 -20.73 21.29
C ASN A 539 -12.63 -19.53 20.75
N ARG A 540 -13.77 -19.21 21.38
CA ARG A 540 -14.64 -18.08 20.99
C ARG A 540 -14.59 -16.97 22.03
N ARG A 541 -13.44 -16.34 22.20
CA ARG A 541 -13.25 -15.27 23.19
C ARG A 541 -12.47 -14.10 22.61
N PHE A 542 -12.92 -12.89 22.95
CA PHE A 542 -12.15 -11.66 22.68
C PHE A 542 -10.91 -11.62 23.59
N ALA A 543 -9.82 -11.07 23.09
CA ALA A 543 -8.58 -10.91 23.84
C ALA A 543 -8.60 -9.69 24.77
N PHE A 544 -9.66 -9.56 25.56
CA PHE A 544 -9.80 -8.53 26.58
C PHE A 544 -9.85 -9.17 27.98
N SER A 545 -9.11 -8.62 28.92
CA SER A 545 -9.30 -8.98 30.33
C SER A 545 -10.46 -8.21 30.96
N ALA A 546 -11.08 -8.77 31.99
CA ALA A 546 -12.16 -8.10 32.73
C ALA A 546 -11.73 -6.73 33.27
N VAL A 547 -10.47 -6.59 33.74
CA VAL A 547 -9.92 -5.32 34.25
C VAL A 547 -9.83 -4.27 33.15
N GLN A 548 -9.38 -4.65 31.93
CA GLN A 548 -9.33 -3.73 30.80
C GLN A 548 -10.72 -3.20 30.44
N LEU A 549 -11.74 -4.07 30.45
CA LEU A 549 -13.12 -3.73 30.10
C LEU A 549 -13.76 -2.73 31.05
N LEU A 550 -13.33 -2.64 32.31
CA LEU A 550 -13.80 -1.61 33.24
C LEU A 550 -13.52 -0.20 32.71
N THR A 551 -12.46 -0.03 31.93
CA THR A 551 -12.03 1.26 31.36
C THR A 551 -12.64 1.57 29.99
N PHE A 552 -13.29 0.60 29.34
CA PHE A 552 -13.88 0.78 28.00
C PHE A 552 -15.22 1.53 28.09
N PRO A 553 -15.55 2.38 27.11
CA PRO A 553 -16.90 2.92 26.96
C PRO A 553 -17.92 1.77 26.90
N LYS A 554 -19.08 1.92 27.55
CA LYS A 554 -20.07 0.83 27.70
C LYS A 554 -20.44 0.15 26.38
N LEU A 555 -20.69 0.93 25.33
CA LEU A 555 -21.09 0.40 24.02
C LEU A 555 -19.94 -0.29 23.25
N TYR A 556 -18.70 -0.17 23.71
CA TYR A 556 -17.53 -0.85 23.14
C TYR A 556 -17.08 -2.07 23.95
N ARG A 557 -17.89 -2.54 24.90
CA ARG A 557 -17.60 -3.76 25.67
C ARG A 557 -18.17 -4.98 24.97
N PRO A 558 -17.44 -6.09 24.91
CA PRO A 558 -17.98 -7.35 24.44
C PRO A 558 -19.06 -7.88 25.38
N PRO A 559 -19.94 -8.78 24.92
CA PRO A 559 -20.94 -9.42 25.77
C PRO A 559 -20.29 -10.22 26.91
N ASP A 560 -20.96 -10.27 28.08
CA ASP A 560 -20.49 -11.01 29.23
C ASP A 560 -20.25 -12.49 28.90
N GLY A 561 -19.13 -13.05 29.40
CA GLY A 561 -18.71 -14.42 29.12
C GLY A 561 -18.06 -14.65 27.76
N SER A 562 -17.93 -13.63 26.90
CA SER A 562 -17.26 -13.72 25.60
C SER A 562 -15.79 -13.24 25.62
N TYR A 563 -15.22 -13.01 26.79
CA TYR A 563 -13.83 -12.57 27.01
C TYR A 563 -13.20 -13.32 28.19
N GLY A 564 -11.88 -13.23 28.36
CA GLY A 564 -11.21 -13.90 29.49
C GLY A 564 -9.72 -13.93 29.34
#